data_7b674faf43b7b449d8ac7e0cf2b40104
#
_entry.id   7b674faf43b7b449d8ac7e0cf2b40104
#
_cell.length_a   1.000
_cell.length_b   1.000
_cell.length_c   1.000
_cell.angle_alpha   90.00
_cell.angle_beta   90.00
_cell.angle_gamma   90.00
#
_symmetry.space_group_name_H-M   'P 1'
#
loop_
_entity.id
_entity.type
_entity.pdbx_description
1 polymer ?
#
loop_
_entity_poly.entity_id
_entity_poly.type
_entity_poly.pdbx_seq_one_letter_code
_entity_poly.pdbx_strand_id
1 'polypeptide(L)'
;MGPLTSVSRRRKIADVANYLHTMYRITDPTGSRAFYEALGFRLRRELPIVRDGELEATNYFFGMPDDEAELELTFNHDGRSYDLGTGYGHIAIGVDDLDATLARLKQQGIEPEREPYAVREGGSRLCFVQDPDGYRIEMIERG
;
A
#
# COMPACT_ATOMS: atom_id res chain seq x y z
N MET A 1 2.48 9.29 -27.54
CA MET A 1 2.39 8.81 -27.30
C MET A 1 2.54 8.18 -26.18
N GLY A 2 3.08 8.34 -25.39
CA GLY A 2 3.27 7.76 -24.21
C GLY A 2 2.20 7.03 -23.63
N PRO A 3 1.34 7.65 -23.21
CA PRO A 3 0.33 7.05 -22.43
C PRO A 3 -0.34 5.93 -23.06
N LEU A 4 -0.24 5.87 -24.25
CA LEU A 4 -0.86 4.87 -24.82
C LEU A 4 -0.39 3.67 -24.26
N THR A 5 0.64 3.68 -23.63
CA THR A 5 1.09 2.50 -23.09
C THR A 5 0.11 1.95 -22.12
N SER A 6 -0.67 2.73 -21.49
CA SER A 6 -1.57 2.17 -20.56
C SER A 6 -2.55 1.28 -21.24
N VAL A 7 -2.95 1.61 -22.39
CA VAL A 7 -3.88 0.79 -23.09
C VAL A 7 -3.22 -0.50 -23.47
N SER A 8 -2.00 -0.40 -23.90
CA SER A 8 -1.30 -1.58 -24.28
C SER A 8 -1.15 -2.50 -23.10
N ARG A 9 -0.87 -1.97 -21.95
CA ARG A 9 -0.72 -2.78 -20.79
C ARG A 9 -2.01 -3.47 -20.44
N ARG A 10 -3.10 -2.87 -20.79
CA ARG A 10 -4.37 -3.43 -20.42
C ARG A 10 -4.94 -4.33 -21.45
N ARG A 11 -4.16 -4.61 -22.45
CA ARG A 11 -4.62 -5.47 -23.51
C ARG A 11 -5.16 -6.74 -22.90
N LYS A 12 -6.34 -7.10 -23.26
CA LYS A 12 -6.96 -8.29 -22.77
C LYS A 12 -6.73 -9.44 -23.71
N ILE A 13 -6.44 -10.58 -23.14
CA ILE A 13 -6.34 -11.81 -23.89
C ILE A 13 -7.38 -12.69 -23.25
N ALA A 14 -8.21 -13.31 -24.05
CA ALA A 14 -9.26 -14.15 -23.52
C ALA A 14 -8.67 -15.18 -22.56
N ASP A 15 -9.33 -15.40 -21.51
CA ASP A 15 -8.96 -16.39 -20.50
C ASP A 15 -7.73 -16.05 -19.67
N VAL A 16 -7.29 -14.80 -19.71
CA VAL A 16 -6.18 -14.36 -18.88
C VAL A 16 -6.73 -13.57 -17.71
N ALA A 17 -6.33 -13.95 -16.51
CA ALA A 17 -6.71 -13.21 -15.30
C ALA A 17 -5.85 -11.97 -15.17
N ASN A 18 -6.32 -10.98 -14.46
CA ASN A 18 -5.51 -9.83 -14.08
C ASN A 18 -5.60 -9.65 -12.57
N TYR A 19 -4.52 -9.13 -12.00
CA TYR A 19 -4.45 -8.93 -10.56
C TYR A 19 -5.23 -7.67 -10.19
N LEU A 20 -6.14 -7.79 -9.22
CA LEU A 20 -6.99 -6.67 -8.84
C LEU A 20 -6.49 -5.97 -7.58
N HIS A 21 -6.30 -6.69 -6.50
CA HIS A 21 -5.92 -6.07 -5.24
C HIS A 21 -5.37 -7.06 -4.23
N THR A 22 -4.70 -6.53 -3.23
CA THR A 22 -4.37 -7.22 -1.99
C THR A 22 -5.16 -6.54 -0.90
N MET A 23 -5.75 -7.31 0.00
CA MET A 23 -6.55 -6.75 1.10
C MET A 23 -5.97 -7.14 2.43
N TYR A 24 -5.92 -6.17 3.36
CA TYR A 24 -5.72 -6.52 4.75
C TYR A 24 -6.52 -5.59 5.66
N ARG A 25 -6.59 -5.96 6.93
CA ARG A 25 -7.50 -5.32 7.87
C ARG A 25 -6.79 -4.30 8.72
N ILE A 26 -7.47 -3.18 8.98
CA ILE A 26 -6.89 -2.06 9.71
C ILE A 26 -7.79 -1.71 10.89
N THR A 27 -7.24 -0.96 11.85
CA THR A 27 -7.99 -0.54 13.03
C THR A 27 -8.17 0.97 13.12
N ASP A 28 -7.48 1.74 12.27
CA ASP A 28 -7.51 3.20 12.33
C ASP A 28 -7.53 3.78 10.92
N PRO A 29 -8.73 3.93 10.32
CA PRO A 29 -8.81 4.42 8.94
C PRO A 29 -8.16 5.77 8.70
N THR A 30 -8.30 6.70 9.63
CA THR A 30 -7.71 8.04 9.47
C THR A 30 -6.19 7.95 9.47
N GLY A 31 -5.62 7.22 10.43
CA GLY A 31 -4.17 7.06 10.51
C GLY A 31 -3.62 6.28 9.33
N SER A 32 -4.32 5.22 8.93
CA SER A 32 -3.89 4.43 7.79
C SER A 32 -3.90 5.25 6.51
N ARG A 33 -4.95 6.02 6.29
CA ARG A 33 -5.03 6.87 5.11
C ARG A 33 -3.88 7.87 5.06
N ALA A 34 -3.61 8.53 6.18
CA ALA A 34 -2.52 9.50 6.23
C ALA A 34 -1.18 8.83 5.93
N PHE A 35 -0.98 7.64 6.46
CA PHE A 35 0.25 6.90 6.24
C PHE A 35 0.42 6.54 4.75
N TYR A 36 -0.60 5.93 4.14
CA TYR A 36 -0.47 5.49 2.76
C TYR A 36 -0.41 6.67 1.78
N GLU A 37 -1.10 7.76 2.09
CA GLU A 37 -0.98 8.96 1.26
C GLU A 37 0.42 9.54 1.35
N ALA A 38 1.06 9.47 2.50
CA ALA A 38 2.43 9.94 2.65
C ALA A 38 3.39 9.14 1.78
N LEU A 39 3.10 7.86 1.54
CA LEU A 39 3.91 7.02 0.67
C LEU A 39 3.64 7.25 -0.82
N GLY A 40 2.58 7.97 -1.15
CA GLY A 40 2.24 8.24 -2.56
C GLY A 40 0.98 7.58 -3.05
N PHE A 41 0.34 6.77 -2.22
CA PHE A 41 -0.96 6.20 -2.60
C PHE A 41 -2.02 7.28 -2.56
N ARG A 42 -3.10 7.06 -3.31
CA ARG A 42 -4.27 7.94 -3.27
C ARG A 42 -5.50 7.09 -3.07
N LEU A 43 -6.42 7.57 -2.24
CA LEU A 43 -7.69 6.90 -2.04
C LEU A 43 -8.50 7.03 -3.32
N ARG A 44 -8.93 5.91 -3.87
CA ARG A 44 -9.70 5.89 -5.11
C ARG A 44 -11.19 5.77 -4.85
N ARG A 45 -11.58 5.02 -3.83
CA ARG A 45 -12.99 4.85 -3.51
C ARG A 45 -13.15 4.20 -2.14
N GLU A 46 -14.33 4.39 -1.57
CA GLU A 46 -14.73 3.75 -0.33
C GLU A 46 -15.97 2.93 -0.63
N LEU A 47 -16.04 1.74 -0.06
CA LEU A 47 -17.16 0.87 -0.28
C LEU A 47 -17.72 0.43 1.07
N PRO A 48 -18.89 0.96 1.47
CA PRO A 48 -19.49 0.53 2.74
C PRO A 48 -20.12 -0.84 2.56
N ILE A 49 -19.96 -1.68 3.55
CA ILE A 49 -20.56 -3.02 3.56
C ILE A 49 -21.66 -2.98 4.60
N VAL A 50 -22.90 -3.06 4.13
CA VAL A 50 -24.07 -2.98 5.00
C VAL A 50 -24.72 -4.35 5.02
N ARG A 51 -25.02 -4.84 6.22
CA ARG A 51 -25.69 -6.12 6.39
C ARG A 51 -26.82 -5.92 7.39
N ASP A 52 -28.01 -6.33 7.00
CA ASP A 52 -29.20 -6.20 7.83
C ASP A 52 -29.40 -4.77 8.34
N GLY A 53 -29.13 -3.79 7.48
CA GLY A 53 -29.31 -2.39 7.81
C GLY A 53 -28.20 -1.78 8.65
N GLU A 54 -27.17 -2.55 8.99
CA GLU A 54 -26.08 -2.06 9.82
C GLU A 54 -24.81 -1.93 9.01
N LEU A 55 -24.06 -0.88 9.26
CA LEU A 55 -22.76 -0.69 8.62
C LEU A 55 -21.78 -1.64 9.32
N GLU A 56 -21.39 -2.69 8.63
CA GLU A 56 -20.53 -3.73 9.19
C GLU A 56 -19.05 -3.41 8.99
N ALA A 57 -18.71 -2.94 7.80
CA ALA A 57 -17.32 -2.67 7.45
C ALA A 57 -17.25 -1.58 6.41
N THR A 58 -16.07 -1.01 6.21
CA THR A 58 -15.81 -0.09 5.11
C THR A 58 -14.51 -0.53 4.45
N ASN A 59 -14.52 -0.66 3.14
CA ASN A 59 -13.35 -0.99 2.36
C ASN A 59 -12.83 0.29 1.71
N TYR A 60 -11.52 0.55 1.89
CA TYR A 60 -10.86 1.72 1.32
C TYR A 60 -9.87 1.24 0.28
N PHE A 61 -10.03 1.70 -0.96
CA PHE A 61 -9.16 1.27 -2.06
C PHE A 61 -8.17 2.35 -2.42
N PHE A 62 -6.90 2.04 -2.28
CA PHE A 62 -5.80 2.97 -2.56
C PHE A 62 -5.02 2.48 -3.77
N GLY A 63 -4.47 3.40 -4.54
CA GLY A 63 -3.64 3.02 -5.67
C GLY A 63 -2.57 4.04 -5.95
N MET A 64 -1.56 3.63 -6.71
CA MET A 64 -0.55 4.54 -7.22
C MET A 64 -0.99 5.05 -8.59
N PRO A 65 -0.52 6.23 -9.00
CA PRO A 65 -1.05 6.86 -10.21
C PRO A 65 -1.03 5.99 -11.47
N ASP A 66 0.00 5.21 -11.65
CA ASP A 66 0.15 4.44 -12.88
C ASP A 66 -0.16 2.97 -12.74
N ASP A 67 -0.66 2.55 -11.59
CA ASP A 67 -0.96 1.14 -11.36
C ASP A 67 -2.45 0.90 -11.35
N GLU A 68 -2.87 -0.21 -11.95
CA GLU A 68 -4.28 -0.59 -11.91
C GLU A 68 -4.61 -1.37 -10.65
N ALA A 69 -3.67 -2.19 -10.19
CA ALA A 69 -3.90 -2.97 -8.98
C ALA A 69 -3.98 -2.04 -7.77
N GLU A 70 -4.75 -2.44 -6.79
CA GLU A 70 -5.03 -1.60 -5.64
C GLU A 70 -4.69 -2.29 -4.34
N LEU A 71 -4.49 -1.48 -3.31
CA LEU A 71 -4.42 -1.96 -1.95
C LEU A 71 -5.77 -1.70 -1.31
N GLU A 72 -6.43 -2.74 -0.85
CA GLU A 72 -7.74 -2.62 -0.21
C GLU A 72 -7.55 -2.76 1.29
N LEU A 73 -7.97 -1.74 2.05
CA LEU A 73 -7.89 -1.76 3.51
C LEU A 73 -9.30 -1.88 4.05
N THR A 74 -9.53 -2.89 4.87
CA THR A 74 -10.86 -3.16 5.40
C THR A 74 -10.93 -2.78 6.87
N PHE A 75 -11.85 -1.90 7.21
CA PHE A 75 -12.10 -1.52 8.59
C PHE A 75 -13.43 -2.13 9.02
N ASN A 76 -13.38 -3.00 10.03
CA ASN A 76 -14.59 -3.57 10.62
C ASN A 76 -15.06 -2.66 11.74
N HIS A 77 -16.34 -2.34 11.75
CA HIS A 77 -16.90 -1.35 12.69
C HIS A 77 -17.24 -1.92 14.06
N ASP A 78 -16.72 -3.09 14.40
CA ASP A 78 -17.01 -3.73 15.69
C ASP A 78 -15.89 -3.57 16.71
N GLY A 79 -14.86 -2.77 16.41
CA GLY A 79 -13.81 -2.47 17.37
C GLY A 79 -12.81 -3.59 17.60
N ARG A 80 -12.81 -4.60 16.76
CA ARG A 80 -11.87 -5.73 16.94
C ARG A 80 -10.45 -5.33 16.59
N SER A 81 -9.50 -6.08 17.11
CA SER A 81 -8.10 -5.95 16.75
C SER A 81 -7.65 -7.23 16.06
N TYR A 82 -6.44 -7.24 15.53
CA TYR A 82 -5.95 -8.35 14.72
C TYR A 82 -4.58 -8.80 15.16
N ASP A 83 -4.35 -10.10 15.01
CA ASP A 83 -3.04 -10.68 15.20
C ASP A 83 -2.46 -10.88 13.81
N LEU A 84 -1.39 -10.16 13.48
CA LEU A 84 -0.81 -10.26 12.14
C LEU A 84 -0.10 -11.58 11.91
N GLY A 85 0.34 -12.23 12.97
CA GLY A 85 0.99 -13.53 12.85
C GLY A 85 2.34 -13.44 12.18
N THR A 86 2.83 -14.57 11.69
CA THR A 86 4.15 -14.65 11.10
C THR A 86 4.13 -15.13 9.65
N GLY A 87 2.96 -15.31 9.08
CA GLY A 87 2.86 -15.85 7.73
C GLY A 87 2.88 -14.80 6.65
N TYR A 88 2.36 -13.60 6.93
CA TYR A 88 2.33 -12.55 5.93
C TYR A 88 3.65 -11.78 5.97
N GLY A 89 4.18 -11.41 4.83
CA GLY A 89 5.40 -10.63 4.75
C GLY A 89 5.11 -9.14 4.65
N HIS A 90 5.12 -8.63 3.42
CA HIS A 90 5.00 -7.18 3.20
C HIS A 90 4.58 -6.92 1.76
N ILE A 91 4.22 -5.66 1.49
CA ILE A 91 4.09 -5.19 0.12
C ILE A 91 5.28 -4.28 -0.15
N ALA A 92 5.58 -4.05 -1.42
CA ALA A 92 6.72 -3.23 -1.80
C ALA A 92 6.30 -2.15 -2.78
N ILE A 93 6.93 -0.98 -2.66
CA ILE A 93 6.74 0.11 -3.62
C ILE A 93 8.11 0.55 -4.11
N GLY A 94 8.15 1.07 -5.32
CA GLY A 94 9.36 1.65 -5.88
C GLY A 94 9.38 3.13 -5.62
N VAL A 95 10.54 3.68 -5.26
CA VAL A 95 10.71 5.12 -5.09
C VAL A 95 11.93 5.54 -5.91
N ASP A 96 11.92 6.77 -6.39
CA ASP A 96 13.03 7.25 -7.21
C ASP A 96 14.25 7.59 -6.37
N ASP A 97 14.04 8.23 -5.24
CA ASP A 97 15.13 8.72 -4.38
C ASP A 97 14.75 8.35 -2.95
N LEU A 98 15.38 7.30 -2.43
CA LEU A 98 15.04 6.79 -1.12
C LEU A 98 15.35 7.78 0.00
N ASP A 99 16.51 8.46 -0.09
CA ASP A 99 16.86 9.42 0.95
C ASP A 99 15.88 10.59 1.00
N ALA A 100 15.48 11.10 -0.16
CA ALA A 100 14.51 12.19 -0.22
C ALA A 100 13.15 11.73 0.31
N THR A 101 12.76 10.51 -0.03
CA THR A 101 11.49 9.95 0.45
C THR A 101 11.51 9.85 1.97
N LEU A 102 12.60 9.33 2.53
CA LEU A 102 12.69 9.19 3.99
C LEU A 102 12.70 10.54 4.70
N ALA A 103 13.36 11.55 4.10
CA ALA A 103 13.36 12.89 4.68
C ALA A 103 11.94 13.46 4.74
N ARG A 104 11.18 13.25 3.68
CA ARG A 104 9.79 13.73 3.64
C ARG A 104 8.93 12.98 4.64
N LEU A 105 9.08 11.66 4.74
CA LEU A 105 8.28 10.85 5.67
C LEU A 105 8.59 11.21 7.12
N LYS A 106 9.85 11.53 7.41
CA LYS A 106 10.23 11.90 8.76
C LYS A 106 9.47 13.13 9.24
N GLN A 107 9.21 14.07 8.35
CA GLN A 107 8.45 15.27 8.72
C GLN A 107 7.01 14.93 9.09
N GLN A 108 6.55 13.76 8.74
CA GLN A 108 5.21 13.30 9.07
C GLN A 108 5.24 12.25 10.19
N GLY A 109 6.39 12.09 10.82
CA GLY A 109 6.51 11.17 11.95
C GLY A 109 6.71 9.72 11.56
N ILE A 110 7.04 9.44 10.31
CA ILE A 110 7.25 8.08 9.84
C ILE A 110 8.74 7.82 9.75
N GLU A 111 9.21 6.84 10.52
CA GLU A 111 10.63 6.49 10.56
C GLU A 111 10.83 5.08 10.05
N PRO A 112 11.93 4.79 9.35
CA PRO A 112 12.19 3.44 8.89
C PRO A 112 12.62 2.55 10.04
N GLU A 113 12.49 1.25 9.86
CA GLU A 113 12.92 0.28 10.87
C GLU A 113 14.43 0.31 11.07
N ARG A 114 15.16 0.63 10.03
CA ARG A 114 16.62 0.76 10.08
C ARG A 114 17.08 1.58 8.88
N GLU A 115 18.35 1.95 8.88
CA GLU A 115 18.92 2.68 7.77
C GLU A 115 18.81 1.91 6.46
N PRO A 116 18.71 2.59 5.33
CA PRO A 116 18.67 1.90 4.05
C PRO A 116 19.84 0.95 3.85
N TYR A 117 19.58 -0.16 3.20
CA TYR A 117 20.58 -1.18 2.96
C TYR A 117 20.26 -1.91 1.65
N ALA A 118 21.19 -2.71 1.17
CA ALA A 118 20.96 -3.58 0.03
C ALA A 118 21.07 -5.02 0.53
N VAL A 119 20.20 -5.86 0.03
CA VAL A 119 20.19 -7.27 0.44
C VAL A 119 21.43 -7.97 -0.11
N ARG A 120 21.89 -7.54 -1.27
CA ARG A 120 23.13 -8.08 -1.84
C ARG A 120 23.96 -6.96 -2.40
N GLU A 121 25.27 -7.20 -2.47
CA GLU A 121 26.19 -6.21 -2.98
C GLU A 121 25.80 -5.81 -4.40
N GLY A 122 25.77 -4.52 -4.68
CA GLY A 122 25.37 -4.04 -5.99
C GLY A 122 23.88 -4.02 -6.22
N GLY A 123 23.09 -4.46 -5.24
CA GLY A 123 21.64 -4.44 -5.39
C GLY A 123 21.04 -3.09 -5.06
N SER A 124 19.75 -2.94 -5.28
CA SER A 124 19.04 -1.70 -4.97
C SER A 124 18.98 -1.48 -3.47
N ARG A 125 19.05 -0.22 -3.08
CA ARG A 125 18.87 0.14 -1.68
C ARG A 125 17.39 0.06 -1.34
N LEU A 126 17.12 -0.34 -0.13
CA LEU A 126 15.74 -0.44 0.34
C LEU A 126 15.66 -0.20 1.84
N CYS A 127 14.48 0.03 2.34
CA CYS A 127 14.21 -0.02 3.76
C CYS A 127 12.71 -0.23 3.97
N PHE A 128 12.36 -0.50 5.21
CA PHE A 128 10.97 -0.81 5.58
C PHE A 128 10.43 0.23 6.53
N VAL A 129 9.17 0.58 6.35
CA VAL A 129 8.40 1.35 7.34
C VAL A 129 7.21 0.49 7.76
N GLN A 130 6.60 0.83 8.89
CA GLN A 130 5.43 0.12 9.37
C GLN A 130 4.25 1.06 9.44
N ASP A 131 3.10 0.57 9.01
CA ASP A 131 1.88 1.37 9.08
C ASP A 131 1.33 1.37 10.51
N PRO A 132 0.24 2.11 10.78
CA PRO A 132 -0.29 2.18 12.14
C PRO A 132 -0.65 0.84 12.79
N ASP A 133 -0.94 -0.18 11.99
CA ASP A 133 -1.28 -1.51 12.50
C ASP A 133 -0.09 -2.46 12.53
N GLY A 134 1.09 -2.01 12.09
CA GLY A 134 2.28 -2.83 12.09
C GLY A 134 2.56 -3.55 10.78
N TYR A 135 1.76 -3.31 9.74
CA TYR A 135 2.05 -3.90 8.44
C TYR A 135 3.28 -3.24 7.85
N ARG A 136 4.20 -4.07 7.36
CA ARG A 136 5.47 -3.57 6.83
C ARG A 136 5.34 -3.22 5.36
N ILE A 137 5.95 -2.11 4.98
CA ILE A 137 5.99 -1.67 3.58
C ILE A 137 7.46 -1.53 3.21
N GLU A 138 7.87 -2.22 2.15
CA GLU A 138 9.23 -2.13 1.66
C GLU A 138 9.30 -1.03 0.62
N MET A 139 10.28 -0.13 0.76
CA MET A 139 10.52 0.91 -0.24
C MET A 139 11.84 0.58 -0.93
N ILE A 140 11.79 0.38 -2.24
CA ILE A 140 12.94 -0.01 -3.03
C ILE A 140 13.31 1.12 -3.98
N GLU A 141 14.56 1.56 -3.93
CA GLU A 141 15.01 2.64 -4.80
C GLU A 141 15.15 2.14 -6.22
N ARG A 142 14.47 2.77 -7.14
CA ARG A 142 14.40 2.35 -8.53
C ARG A 142 14.76 3.47 -9.50
N GLY A 143 15.28 4.55 -9.01
CA GLY A 143 15.58 5.74 -9.80
C GLY A 143 16.71 5.62 -10.78
#